data_a6d44f077940473722cd1ed3eb682d17
#
_entry.id   a6d44f077940473722cd1ed3eb682d17
#
_cell.length_a   1.000
_cell.length_b   1.000
_cell.length_c   1.000
_cell.angle_alpha   90.00
_cell.angle_beta   90.00
_cell.angle_gamma   90.00
#
_symmetry.space_group_name_H-M   'P 1'
#
loop_
_entity.id
_entity.type
_entity.pdbx_description
1 polymer ?
#
loop_
_entity_poly.entity_id
_entity_poly.type
_entity_poly.pdbx_seq_one_letter_code
_entity_poly.pdbx_strand_id
1 'polypeptide(L)'
;MEDRSSFPKHGAHRLNDTRRLSEQVSEKDLARLLDLSGREDVADLGSGTGFYTDRIAALTSGTVYAVEIRPEMNVAYRERGVPVNVRLVLGDMTALSLPPASVDVACTIATWHEVGGRFDLPGLLEILRPQGKLVVIDWRRYPESWESGPPADLRSTKEEVAGVLAPLFAAVTAEDVGRFMFAVVARRESQAAE
;
A
#
# COMPACT_ATOMS: atom_id res chain seq x y z
N MET A 1 9.24 21.65 16.48
CA MET A 1 8.45 21.12 15.34
C MET A 1 8.05 19.74 15.79
N GLU A 2 6.86 19.62 16.41
CA GLU A 2 6.40 18.35 16.98
C GLU A 2 6.11 17.37 15.83
N ASP A 3 6.69 16.17 15.94
CA ASP A 3 6.44 15.05 15.05
C ASP A 3 4.96 14.61 15.19
N ARG A 4 4.10 15.05 14.27
CA ARG A 4 2.68 14.70 14.22
C ARG A 4 2.40 13.29 13.67
N SER A 5 3.45 12.51 13.38
CA SER A 5 3.34 11.15 12.84
C SER A 5 3.23 10.05 13.90
N SER A 6 3.22 10.40 15.20
CA SER A 6 3.14 9.40 16.26
C SER A 6 1.70 8.87 16.41
N PHE A 7 1.37 7.78 15.75
CA PHE A 7 0.27 6.92 16.18
C PHE A 7 0.53 6.48 17.63
N PRO A 8 -0.43 6.66 18.55
CA PRO A 8 -0.24 6.24 19.94
C PRO A 8 0.02 4.73 19.99
N LYS A 9 0.93 4.31 20.89
CA LYS A 9 1.33 2.89 21.13
C LYS A 9 0.17 1.91 21.36
N HIS A 10 -1.05 2.41 21.58
CA HIS A 10 -2.29 1.63 21.73
C HIS A 10 -3.01 1.37 20.39
N GLY A 11 -2.41 1.72 19.23
CA GLY A 11 -3.03 1.60 17.91
C GLY A 11 -3.00 0.22 17.26
N ALA A 12 -2.07 -0.69 17.67
CA ALA A 12 -1.88 -1.98 17.03
C ALA A 12 -3.15 -2.87 17.01
N HIS A 13 -3.96 -2.83 18.07
CA HIS A 13 -5.23 -3.55 18.12
C HIS A 13 -6.27 -3.05 17.09
N ARG A 14 -6.30 -1.74 16.82
CA ARG A 14 -7.18 -1.14 15.82
C ARG A 14 -6.79 -1.51 14.39
N LEU A 15 -5.51 -1.77 14.15
CA LEU A 15 -4.99 -2.17 12.84
C LEU A 15 -5.44 -3.57 12.43
N ASN A 16 -5.84 -4.42 13.39
CA ASN A 16 -6.33 -5.78 13.14
C ASN A 16 -7.87 -5.90 13.23
N ASP A 17 -8.59 -4.77 13.27
CA ASP A 17 -10.05 -4.76 13.34
C ASP A 17 -10.65 -5.14 11.97
N THR A 18 -11.48 -6.19 11.95
CA THR A 18 -12.16 -6.66 10.73
C THR A 18 -13.14 -5.64 10.15
N ARG A 19 -13.57 -4.63 10.92
CA ARG A 19 -14.36 -3.50 10.40
C ARG A 19 -13.65 -2.77 9.26
N ARG A 20 -12.32 -2.84 9.18
CA ARG A 20 -11.55 -2.29 8.06
C ARG A 20 -11.99 -2.85 6.71
N LEU A 21 -12.49 -4.09 6.66
CA LEU A 21 -12.99 -4.69 5.41
C LEU A 21 -14.31 -4.06 4.93
N SER A 22 -15.11 -3.52 5.83
CA SER A 22 -16.35 -2.82 5.47
C SER A 22 -16.19 -1.31 5.33
N GLU A 23 -15.26 -0.72 6.06
CA GLU A 23 -15.04 0.73 6.09
C GLU A 23 -13.99 1.18 5.08
N GLN A 24 -12.95 0.37 4.86
CA GLN A 24 -11.83 0.70 3.98
C GLN A 24 -11.94 -0.06 2.65
N VAL A 25 -11.27 -1.20 2.53
CA VAL A 25 -11.30 -2.00 1.31
C VAL A 25 -11.66 -3.45 1.62
N SER A 26 -12.65 -4.00 0.92
CA SER A 26 -13.06 -5.39 1.05
C SER A 26 -12.02 -6.33 0.44
N GLU A 27 -12.01 -7.60 0.87
CA GLU A 27 -11.14 -8.63 0.25
C GLU A 27 -11.40 -8.77 -1.25
N LYS A 28 -12.67 -8.64 -1.67
CA LYS A 28 -13.06 -8.67 -3.07
C LYS A 28 -12.47 -7.51 -3.87
N ASP A 29 -12.56 -6.29 -3.34
CA ASP A 29 -11.99 -5.10 -4.01
C ASP A 29 -10.48 -5.15 -4.00
N LEU A 30 -9.85 -5.60 -2.89
CA LEU A 30 -8.42 -5.79 -2.81
C LEU A 30 -7.93 -6.77 -3.89
N ALA A 31 -8.57 -7.94 -4.01
CA ALA A 31 -8.21 -8.93 -5.03
C ALA A 31 -8.38 -8.38 -6.45
N ARG A 32 -9.47 -7.65 -6.72
CA ARG A 32 -9.73 -7.00 -8.01
C ARG A 32 -8.68 -5.93 -8.36
N LEU A 33 -8.32 -5.09 -7.41
CA LEU A 33 -7.37 -3.99 -7.62
C LEU A 33 -5.95 -4.52 -7.80
N LEU A 34 -5.55 -5.49 -6.98
CA LEU A 34 -4.25 -6.14 -7.12
C LEU A 34 -4.18 -7.01 -8.37
N ASP A 35 -5.31 -7.62 -8.81
CA ASP A 35 -5.41 -8.38 -10.06
C ASP A 35 -4.20 -9.30 -10.24
N LEU A 36 -3.98 -10.19 -9.25
CA LEU A 36 -2.87 -11.13 -9.22
C LEU A 36 -3.26 -12.43 -9.94
N SER A 37 -2.35 -12.99 -10.72
CA SER A 37 -2.51 -14.32 -11.35
C SER A 37 -2.16 -15.48 -10.41
N GLY A 38 -1.60 -15.17 -9.23
CA GLY A 38 -1.29 -16.12 -8.17
C GLY A 38 0.19 -16.50 -8.06
N ARG A 39 1.10 -15.79 -8.74
CA ARG A 39 2.56 -16.03 -8.69
C ARG A 39 3.40 -14.78 -8.50
N GLU A 40 2.77 -13.62 -8.46
CA GLU A 40 3.45 -12.33 -8.38
C GLU A 40 4.18 -12.17 -7.06
N ASP A 41 5.37 -11.57 -7.11
CA ASP A 41 6.02 -10.99 -5.95
C ASP A 41 5.41 -9.60 -5.69
N VAL A 42 5.05 -9.33 -4.45
CA VAL A 42 4.32 -8.12 -4.06
C VAL A 42 5.08 -7.37 -2.96
N ALA A 43 5.14 -6.04 -3.04
CA ALA A 43 5.55 -5.19 -1.93
C ALA A 43 4.33 -4.50 -1.31
N ASP A 44 4.06 -4.76 -0.04
CA ASP A 44 3.08 -4.04 0.79
C ASP A 44 3.83 -2.95 1.58
N LEU A 45 3.69 -1.70 1.11
CA LEU A 45 4.42 -0.54 1.62
C LEU A 45 3.60 0.17 2.71
N GLY A 46 4.10 0.10 3.95
CA GLY A 46 3.37 0.49 5.14
C GLY A 46 2.48 -0.64 5.67
N SER A 47 3.03 -1.85 5.75
CA SER A 47 2.30 -3.07 6.10
C SER A 47 1.70 -3.08 7.52
N GLY A 48 2.21 -2.23 8.41
CA GLY A 48 1.79 -2.18 9.81
C GLY A 48 1.93 -3.54 10.50
N THR A 49 0.85 -4.01 11.12
CA THR A 49 0.77 -5.34 11.77
C THR A 49 0.38 -6.47 10.82
N GLY A 50 0.35 -6.22 9.50
CA GLY A 50 0.12 -7.25 8.48
C GLY A 50 -1.36 -7.54 8.18
N PHE A 51 -2.30 -6.67 8.55
CA PHE A 51 -3.73 -6.91 8.34
C PHE A 51 -4.07 -7.15 6.86
N TYR A 52 -3.61 -6.30 5.96
CA TYR A 52 -3.79 -6.49 4.51
C TYR A 52 -2.73 -7.40 3.92
N THR A 53 -1.52 -7.43 4.47
CA THR A 53 -0.44 -8.32 4.03
C THR A 53 -0.85 -9.79 4.03
N ASP A 54 -1.58 -10.27 5.07
CA ASP A 54 -2.06 -11.66 5.14
C ASP A 54 -3.03 -11.98 4.00
N ARG A 55 -3.88 -11.04 3.64
CA ARG A 55 -4.85 -11.17 2.55
C ARG A 55 -4.16 -11.17 1.19
N ILE A 56 -3.15 -10.33 1.02
CA ILE A 56 -2.29 -10.30 -0.17
C ILE A 56 -1.54 -11.64 -0.29
N ALA A 57 -0.97 -12.12 0.81
CA ALA A 57 -0.25 -13.39 0.86
C ALA A 57 -1.12 -14.60 0.48
N ALA A 58 -2.42 -14.53 0.75
CA ALA A 58 -3.38 -15.57 0.35
C ALA A 58 -3.72 -15.53 -1.17
N LEU A 59 -3.43 -14.43 -1.85
CA LEU A 59 -3.72 -14.25 -3.29
C LEU A 59 -2.55 -14.67 -4.21
N THR A 60 -1.36 -14.91 -3.65
CA THR A 60 -0.19 -15.28 -4.44
C THR A 60 0.66 -16.35 -3.75
N SER A 61 1.35 -17.17 -4.55
CA SER A 61 2.41 -18.07 -4.09
C SER A 61 3.80 -17.42 -4.17
N GLY A 62 3.91 -16.22 -4.75
CA GLY A 62 5.11 -15.41 -4.76
C GLY A 62 5.46 -14.83 -3.39
N THR A 63 6.56 -14.13 -3.31
CA THR A 63 7.00 -13.47 -2.06
C THR A 63 6.22 -12.17 -1.83
N VAL A 64 5.72 -11.97 -0.62
CA VAL A 64 5.15 -10.69 -0.19
C VAL A 64 6.13 -9.99 0.75
N TYR A 65 6.71 -8.89 0.30
CA TYR A 65 7.58 -8.03 1.12
C TYR A 65 6.73 -7.06 1.92
N ALA A 66 6.62 -7.29 3.22
CA ALA A 66 5.92 -6.42 4.16
C ALA A 66 6.89 -5.33 4.66
N VAL A 67 6.86 -4.16 4.02
CA VAL A 67 7.75 -3.04 4.33
C VAL A 67 7.09 -2.15 5.38
N GLU A 68 7.74 -2.00 6.53
CA GLU A 68 7.23 -1.18 7.64
C GLU A 68 8.41 -0.45 8.31
N ILE A 69 8.23 0.85 8.57
CA ILE A 69 9.26 1.71 9.16
C ILE A 69 9.38 1.50 10.68
N ARG A 70 8.30 1.08 11.35
CA ARG A 70 8.24 0.93 12.80
C ARG A 70 8.56 -0.51 13.22
N PRO A 71 9.71 -0.75 13.90
CA PRO A 71 10.11 -2.10 14.30
C PRO A 71 9.10 -2.79 15.24
N GLU A 72 8.39 -2.03 16.08
CA GLU A 72 7.36 -2.56 16.98
C GLU A 72 6.15 -3.15 16.24
N MET A 73 5.82 -2.66 15.04
CA MET A 73 4.78 -3.24 14.19
C MET A 73 5.21 -4.60 13.64
N ASN A 74 6.47 -4.70 13.21
CA ASN A 74 7.05 -5.98 12.79
C ASN A 74 7.10 -7.01 13.93
N VAL A 75 7.36 -6.57 15.17
CA VAL A 75 7.30 -7.44 16.36
C VAL A 75 5.86 -7.93 16.56
N ALA A 76 4.88 -7.04 16.60
CA ALA A 76 3.47 -7.40 16.74
C ALA A 76 2.98 -8.34 15.62
N TYR A 77 3.46 -8.15 14.40
CA TYR A 77 3.13 -9.04 13.28
C TYR A 77 3.72 -10.45 13.50
N ARG A 78 4.99 -10.57 13.94
CA ARG A 78 5.60 -11.87 14.26
C ARG A 78 4.85 -12.61 15.36
N GLU A 79 4.44 -11.91 16.43
CA GLU A 79 3.70 -12.48 17.56
C GLU A 79 2.32 -13.02 17.12
N ARG A 80 1.68 -12.38 16.14
CA ARG A 80 0.39 -12.81 15.59
C ARG A 80 0.53 -14.02 14.64
N GLY A 81 1.71 -14.27 14.12
CA GLY A 81 1.99 -15.28 13.10
C GLY A 81 2.07 -14.64 11.69
N VAL A 82 3.13 -14.96 10.97
CA VAL A 82 3.43 -14.44 9.63
C VAL A 82 3.27 -15.57 8.61
N PRO A 83 2.52 -15.39 7.52
CA PRO A 83 2.43 -16.39 6.45
C PRO A 83 3.80 -16.77 5.88
N VAL A 84 3.93 -18.01 5.40
CA VAL A 84 5.23 -18.58 4.96
C VAL A 84 5.86 -17.85 3.79
N ASN A 85 5.04 -17.23 2.94
CA ASN A 85 5.47 -16.44 1.78
C ASN A 85 5.65 -14.95 2.07
N VAL A 86 5.51 -14.50 3.34
CA VAL A 86 5.74 -13.10 3.73
C VAL A 86 7.15 -12.92 4.28
N ARG A 87 7.80 -11.85 3.86
CA ARG A 87 9.09 -11.38 4.37
C ARG A 87 8.93 -10.00 4.99
N LEU A 88 9.18 -9.92 6.31
CA LEU A 88 9.15 -8.64 7.02
C LEU A 88 10.43 -7.85 6.69
N VAL A 89 10.24 -6.62 6.22
CA VAL A 89 11.31 -5.69 5.87
C VAL A 89 11.17 -4.45 6.75
N LEU A 90 12.19 -4.15 7.54
CA LEU A 90 12.27 -2.85 8.21
C LEU A 90 12.76 -1.83 7.18
N GLY A 91 11.90 -0.92 6.75
CA GLY A 91 12.19 0.00 5.65
C GLY A 91 11.25 1.19 5.62
N ASP A 92 11.70 2.24 4.95
CA ASP A 92 10.97 3.49 4.75
C ASP A 92 10.49 3.60 3.30
N MET A 93 9.21 3.85 3.07
CA MET A 93 8.67 4.07 1.73
C MET A 93 9.07 5.42 1.11
N THR A 94 9.74 6.28 1.87
CA THR A 94 10.38 7.50 1.36
C THR A 94 11.83 7.28 0.92
N ALA A 95 12.38 6.06 1.11
CA ALA A 95 13.73 5.64 0.70
C ALA A 95 13.73 4.10 0.54
N LEU A 96 13.11 3.62 -0.55
CA LEU A 96 12.92 2.19 -0.79
C LEU A 96 14.26 1.47 -0.98
N SER A 97 14.42 0.31 -0.33
CA SER A 97 15.66 -0.47 -0.32
C SER A 97 15.48 -1.94 -0.75
N LEU A 98 14.36 -2.26 -1.42
CA LEU A 98 14.21 -3.58 -2.04
C LEU A 98 15.12 -3.72 -3.27
N PRO A 99 15.51 -4.95 -3.64
CA PRO A 99 16.33 -5.15 -4.83
C PRO A 99 15.64 -4.65 -6.11
N PRO A 100 16.42 -4.17 -7.11
CA PRO A 100 15.87 -3.78 -8.41
C PRO A 100 15.09 -4.93 -9.06
N ALA A 101 13.99 -4.61 -9.75
CA ALA A 101 13.12 -5.53 -10.47
C ALA A 101 12.71 -6.76 -9.63
N SER A 102 12.44 -6.55 -8.34
CA SER A 102 12.13 -7.63 -7.39
C SER A 102 10.63 -7.90 -7.25
N VAL A 103 9.76 -6.97 -7.65
CA VAL A 103 8.31 -7.12 -7.46
C VAL A 103 7.52 -6.82 -8.74
N ASP A 104 6.41 -7.52 -8.90
CA ASP A 104 5.45 -7.33 -9.99
C ASP A 104 4.41 -6.27 -9.60
N VAL A 105 4.06 -6.22 -8.31
CA VAL A 105 3.08 -5.29 -7.76
C VAL A 105 3.64 -4.66 -6.50
N ALA A 106 3.59 -3.34 -6.42
CA ALA A 106 3.71 -2.61 -5.18
C ALA A 106 2.33 -2.08 -4.77
N CYS A 107 1.99 -2.12 -3.50
CA CYS A 107 0.77 -1.51 -3.00
C CYS A 107 1.04 -0.74 -1.71
N THR A 108 0.19 0.25 -1.43
CA THR A 108 0.13 0.95 -0.16
C THR A 108 -1.34 1.15 0.22
N ILE A 109 -1.72 0.74 1.44
CA ILE A 109 -3.10 0.69 1.87
C ILE A 109 -3.26 1.45 3.19
N ALA A 110 -3.99 2.57 3.14
CA ALA A 110 -4.21 3.48 4.27
C ALA A 110 -2.89 3.99 4.89
N THR A 111 -1.89 4.32 4.06
CA THR A 111 -0.57 4.80 4.48
C THR A 111 -0.05 5.95 3.61
N TRP A 112 -0.54 6.12 2.38
CA TRP A 112 -0.12 7.21 1.48
C TRP A 112 -0.23 8.59 2.14
N HIS A 113 -1.29 8.84 2.91
CA HIS A 113 -1.52 10.10 3.61
C HIS A 113 -0.42 10.44 4.64
N GLU A 114 0.34 9.46 5.14
CA GLU A 114 1.44 9.68 6.09
C GLU A 114 2.68 10.27 5.40
N VAL A 115 2.90 9.95 4.13
CA VAL A 115 4.09 10.34 3.37
C VAL A 115 3.79 11.33 2.23
N GLY A 116 2.65 11.21 1.57
CA GLY A 116 2.23 12.09 0.48
C GLY A 116 3.31 12.29 -0.58
N GLY A 117 3.65 13.54 -0.85
CA GLY A 117 4.67 13.90 -1.85
C GLY A 117 6.11 13.47 -1.54
N ARG A 118 6.37 12.85 -0.38
CA ARG A 118 7.70 12.31 -0.02
C ARG A 118 7.87 10.85 -0.41
N PHE A 119 6.85 10.21 -1.01
CA PHE A 119 6.95 8.83 -1.48
C PHE A 119 8.10 8.68 -2.49
N ASP A 120 8.95 7.66 -2.33
CA ASP A 120 10.11 7.41 -3.18
C ASP A 120 9.70 6.82 -4.54
N LEU A 121 9.22 7.68 -5.44
CA LEU A 121 8.81 7.28 -6.79
C LEU A 121 9.96 6.74 -7.65
N PRO A 122 11.18 7.33 -7.62
CA PRO A 122 12.32 6.74 -8.31
C PRO A 122 12.65 5.33 -7.80
N GLY A 123 12.77 5.12 -6.49
CA GLY A 123 13.02 3.81 -5.91
C GLY A 123 11.90 2.82 -6.21
N LEU A 124 10.63 3.27 -6.24
CA LEU A 124 9.51 2.44 -6.66
C LEU A 124 9.70 1.92 -8.10
N LEU A 125 10.06 2.79 -9.03
CA LEU A 125 10.29 2.40 -10.42
C LEU A 125 11.48 1.45 -10.55
N GLU A 126 12.48 1.56 -9.69
CA GLU A 126 13.62 0.65 -9.66
C GLU A 126 13.23 -0.76 -9.21
N ILE A 127 12.44 -0.89 -8.13
CA ILE A 127 12.02 -2.20 -7.59
C ILE A 127 10.96 -2.90 -8.42
N LEU A 128 10.13 -2.16 -9.19
CA LEU A 128 9.11 -2.73 -10.05
C LEU A 128 9.72 -3.38 -11.30
N ARG A 129 9.32 -4.61 -11.59
CA ARG A 129 9.61 -5.28 -12.87
C ARG A 129 8.97 -4.53 -14.05
N PRO A 130 9.46 -4.73 -15.30
CA PRO A 130 8.73 -4.32 -16.50
C PRO A 130 7.26 -4.81 -16.45
N GLN A 131 6.30 -3.99 -16.87
CA GLN A 131 4.87 -4.24 -16.77
C GLN A 131 4.31 -4.28 -15.33
N GLY A 132 5.15 -4.09 -14.33
CA GLY A 132 4.70 -3.99 -12.94
C GLY A 132 3.78 -2.80 -12.68
N LYS A 133 3.10 -2.81 -11.55
CA LYS A 133 2.14 -1.76 -11.18
C LYS A 133 2.26 -1.33 -9.74
N LEU A 134 1.83 -0.08 -9.50
CA LEU A 134 1.54 0.45 -8.17
C LEU A 134 0.03 0.49 -7.96
N VAL A 135 -0.42 0.09 -6.77
CA VAL A 135 -1.80 0.24 -6.30
C VAL A 135 -1.79 1.08 -5.03
N VAL A 136 -2.36 2.26 -5.09
CA VAL A 136 -2.55 3.14 -3.93
C VAL A 136 -4.01 3.06 -3.50
N ILE A 137 -4.27 2.69 -2.25
CA ILE A 137 -5.62 2.71 -1.65
C ILE A 137 -5.53 3.57 -0.40
N ASP A 138 -6.25 4.71 -0.39
CA ASP A 138 -6.18 5.62 0.76
C ASP A 138 -7.50 6.35 1.01
N TRP A 139 -7.57 7.10 2.11
CA TRP A 139 -8.73 7.80 2.60
C TRP A 139 -9.10 8.97 1.70
N ARG A 140 -10.38 9.05 1.33
CA ARG A 140 -10.90 10.18 0.56
C ARG A 140 -10.90 11.47 1.39
N ARG A 141 -10.61 12.60 0.74
CA ARG A 141 -10.65 13.94 1.36
C ARG A 141 -12.07 14.52 1.46
N TYR A 142 -13.11 13.80 1.05
CA TYR A 142 -14.47 14.33 1.03
C TYR A 142 -15.15 14.26 2.40
N PRO A 143 -16.11 15.19 2.68
CA PRO A 143 -16.77 15.32 3.99
C PRO A 143 -17.41 14.03 4.51
N GLU A 144 -18.01 13.24 3.64
CA GLU A 144 -18.66 11.98 4.00
C GLU A 144 -17.70 10.90 4.55
N SER A 145 -16.39 11.10 4.38
CA SER A 145 -15.37 10.20 4.92
C SER A 145 -14.71 10.69 6.20
N TRP A 146 -15.11 11.85 6.74
CA TRP A 146 -14.44 12.47 7.89
C TRP A 146 -14.75 11.82 9.24
N GLU A 147 -15.77 11.00 9.32
CA GLU A 147 -16.13 10.29 10.55
C GLU A 147 -15.08 9.26 10.98
N SER A 148 -14.18 8.87 10.06
CA SER A 148 -13.20 7.83 10.28
C SER A 148 -11.87 8.18 9.62
N GLY A 149 -10.77 7.57 10.08
CA GLY A 149 -9.43 7.71 9.48
C GLY A 149 -8.65 8.95 9.94
N PRO A 150 -7.62 9.34 9.18
CA PRO A 150 -6.73 10.46 9.52
C PRO A 150 -7.43 11.81 9.35
N PRO A 151 -6.87 12.91 9.91
CA PRO A 151 -7.35 14.27 9.66
C PRO A 151 -7.46 14.59 8.16
N ALA A 152 -8.47 15.40 7.79
CA ALA A 152 -8.79 15.67 6.38
C ALA A 152 -7.66 16.40 5.62
N ASP A 153 -6.86 17.20 6.33
CA ASP A 153 -5.70 17.93 5.78
C ASP A 153 -4.53 17.02 5.40
N LEU A 154 -4.48 15.79 5.92
CA LEU A 154 -3.50 14.78 5.52
C LEU A 154 -3.93 13.94 4.32
N ARG A 155 -5.22 13.99 3.95
CA ARG A 155 -5.77 13.15 2.88
C ARG A 155 -5.53 13.78 1.51
N SER A 156 -5.31 12.94 0.52
CA SER A 156 -5.30 13.31 -0.90
C SER A 156 -6.66 13.03 -1.54
N THR A 157 -6.90 13.60 -2.72
CA THR A 157 -7.93 13.11 -3.64
C THR A 157 -7.31 12.08 -4.59
N LYS A 158 -8.14 11.24 -5.20
CA LYS A 158 -7.66 10.27 -6.20
C LYS A 158 -7.07 10.96 -7.43
N GLU A 159 -7.60 12.14 -7.79
CA GLU A 159 -7.10 12.95 -8.90
C GLU A 159 -5.71 13.52 -8.62
N GLU A 160 -5.45 13.97 -7.39
CA GLU A 160 -4.12 14.43 -6.97
C GLU A 160 -3.09 13.31 -7.04
N VAL A 161 -3.43 12.11 -6.52
CA VAL A 161 -2.53 10.95 -6.58
C VAL A 161 -2.31 10.51 -8.02
N ALA A 162 -3.38 10.41 -8.82
CA ALA A 162 -3.26 10.06 -10.24
C ALA A 162 -2.40 11.08 -11.01
N GLY A 163 -2.54 12.38 -10.72
CA GLY A 163 -1.73 13.44 -11.33
C GLY A 163 -0.24 13.31 -11.01
N VAL A 164 0.11 12.88 -9.80
CA VAL A 164 1.51 12.62 -9.41
C VAL A 164 2.09 11.42 -10.17
N LEU A 165 1.29 10.38 -10.42
CA LEU A 165 1.72 9.13 -11.04
C LEU A 165 1.70 9.17 -12.58
N ALA A 166 0.81 9.95 -13.17
CA ALA A 166 0.61 9.99 -14.62
C ALA A 166 1.90 10.29 -15.45
N PRO A 167 2.83 11.14 -15.02
CA PRO A 167 4.07 11.36 -15.76
C PRO A 167 5.03 10.17 -15.78
N LEU A 168 4.84 9.19 -14.89
CA LEU A 168 5.79 8.09 -14.61
C LEU A 168 5.29 6.73 -15.08
N PHE A 169 3.99 6.60 -15.35
CA PHE A 169 3.35 5.34 -15.70
C PHE A 169 2.58 5.46 -17.03
N ALA A 170 2.57 4.38 -17.81
CA ALA A 170 1.91 4.34 -19.11
C ALA A 170 0.38 4.43 -19.02
N ALA A 171 -0.19 3.92 -17.94
CA ALA A 171 -1.64 3.97 -17.70
C ALA A 171 -1.91 4.20 -16.21
N VAL A 172 -2.80 5.13 -15.91
CA VAL A 172 -3.25 5.42 -14.55
C VAL A 172 -4.78 5.46 -14.54
N THR A 173 -5.38 4.70 -13.65
CA THR A 173 -6.83 4.69 -13.40
C THR A 173 -7.10 5.04 -11.95
N ALA A 174 -8.23 5.70 -11.68
CA ALA A 174 -8.62 6.13 -10.35
C ALA A 174 -10.12 5.93 -10.13
N GLU A 175 -10.50 5.37 -8.99
CA GLU A 175 -11.89 5.11 -8.62
C GLU A 175 -12.12 5.26 -7.12
N ASP A 176 -13.37 5.43 -6.70
CA ASP A 176 -13.74 5.33 -5.30
C ASP A 176 -13.97 3.84 -4.96
N VAL A 177 -13.53 3.44 -3.78
CA VAL A 177 -13.62 2.05 -3.30
C VAL A 177 -14.05 1.99 -1.84
N GLY A 178 -14.84 0.99 -1.50
CA GLY A 178 -15.40 0.89 -0.16
C GLY A 178 -16.24 2.12 0.23
N ARG A 179 -16.39 2.33 1.53
CA ARG A 179 -17.18 3.47 2.03
C ARG A 179 -16.39 4.78 2.04
N PHE A 180 -15.10 4.73 2.40
CA PHE A 180 -14.33 5.92 2.72
C PHE A 180 -13.02 6.07 1.93
N MET A 181 -12.73 5.14 1.03
CA MET A 181 -11.45 5.07 0.35
C MET A 181 -11.56 5.43 -1.14
N PHE A 182 -10.40 5.70 -1.73
CA PHE A 182 -10.19 5.66 -3.17
C PHE A 182 -9.08 4.66 -3.52
N ALA A 183 -9.01 4.28 -4.77
CA ALA A 183 -7.90 3.51 -5.33
C ALA A 183 -7.35 4.21 -6.57
N VAL A 184 -6.02 4.18 -6.72
CA VAL A 184 -5.32 4.55 -7.95
C VAL A 184 -4.43 3.39 -8.34
N VAL A 185 -4.58 2.92 -9.58
CA VAL A 185 -3.75 1.86 -10.17
C VAL A 185 -2.91 2.47 -11.28
N ALA A 186 -1.59 2.39 -11.15
CA ALA A 186 -0.63 2.90 -12.11
C ALA A 186 0.21 1.75 -12.68
N ARG A 187 0.21 1.55 -14.00
CA ARG A 187 0.91 0.45 -14.70
C ARG A 187 2.10 0.98 -15.48
N ARG A 188 3.24 0.29 -15.36
CA ARG A 188 4.43 0.56 -16.19
C ARG A 188 4.19 0.15 -17.63
N GLU A 189 4.92 0.79 -18.53
CA GLU A 189 4.95 0.41 -19.94
C GLU A 189 5.57 -0.99 -20.10
N SER A 190 5.05 -1.76 -21.04
CA SER A 190 5.70 -2.96 -21.53
C SER A 190 6.96 -2.51 -22.27
N GLN A 191 8.15 -2.86 -21.79
CA GLN A 191 9.32 -2.72 -22.66
C GLN A 191 9.09 -3.62 -23.87
N ALA A 192 8.97 -3.00 -25.06
CA ALA A 192 9.00 -3.75 -26.29
C ALA A 192 10.31 -4.55 -26.30
N ALA A 193 10.23 -5.86 -26.47
CA ALA A 193 11.41 -6.70 -26.69
C ALA A 193 12.09 -6.19 -27.99
N GLU A 194 13.29 -5.63 -27.86
CA GLU A 194 14.18 -5.37 -28.98
C GLU A 194 14.66 -6.69 -29.59
#